data_c48e929b7f3e5b13da04cda7db7b8c0f
#
_entry.id   c48e929b7f3e5b13da04cda7db7b8c0f
#
_cell.length_a   1.000
_cell.length_b   1.000
_cell.length_c   1.000
_cell.angle_alpha   90.00
_cell.angle_beta   90.00
_cell.angle_gamma   90.00
#
_symmetry.space_group_name_H-M   'P 1'
#
loop_
_entity.id
_entity.type
_entity.pdbx_description
1 polymer ?
#
loop_
_entity_poly.entity_id
_entity_poly.type
_entity_poly.pdbx_seq_one_letter_code
_entity_poly.pdbx_strand_id
1 'polypeptide(L)'
;LRIHGMAQTLYHVFDDSVYQGKNDASGDTIIMSFYNSELEKLNIINGARGTYSPDSISTDMKSSIKYSADYITYLLKQKKSDFNGNANIEQENTSLSSGFIEINWQNNMLNAQPFSETLSFQEPNFPVILEKGKDPMTGDEMIYNLKTKKGKIKKGKTKADDGHYTGTQIRNQSDKVVFIENSTYTTCDLDTAHFHFESKKMKIVQNDLVIAKPIILHLGQIPILGIPLGIFPHKGGQRHSGWIMPSYGDNKNRGQYIQGLGFYWA
;
A
#
# COMPACT_ATOMS: atom_id res chain seq x y z
N LEU A 1 15.06 29.09 -14.87
CA LEU A 1 14.19 29.07 -16.03
C LEU A 1 12.77 28.76 -15.58
N ARG A 2 11.79 29.46 -16.15
CA ARG A 2 10.36 29.24 -15.87
C ARG A 2 9.58 29.14 -17.18
N ILE A 3 8.77 28.09 -17.32
CA ILE A 3 7.95 27.82 -18.48
C ILE A 3 6.49 27.78 -18.01
N HIS A 4 5.60 28.51 -18.70
CA HIS A 4 4.18 28.58 -18.39
C HIS A 4 3.32 28.11 -19.57
N GLY A 5 2.14 27.55 -19.25
CA GLY A 5 1.12 27.17 -20.22
C GLY A 5 1.41 25.79 -20.83
N MET A 6 0.82 24.73 -20.23
CA MET A 6 1.01 23.33 -20.65
C MET A 6 2.50 22.97 -20.85
N ALA A 7 3.30 23.32 -19.85
CA ALA A 7 4.74 23.09 -19.91
C ALA A 7 5.04 21.58 -19.92
N GLN A 8 5.99 21.17 -20.76
CA GLN A 8 6.44 19.78 -20.86
C GLN A 8 7.97 19.72 -20.82
N THR A 9 8.50 18.68 -20.21
CA THR A 9 9.93 18.39 -20.18
C THR A 9 10.17 16.91 -20.41
N LEU A 10 11.20 16.63 -21.20
CA LEU A 10 11.73 15.28 -21.40
C LEU A 10 13.20 15.28 -21.04
N TYR A 11 13.60 14.42 -20.11
CA TYR A 11 15.01 14.27 -19.81
C TYR A 11 15.43 12.80 -19.70
N HIS A 12 16.70 12.56 -20.04
CA HIS A 12 17.33 11.26 -19.94
C HIS A 12 17.93 11.10 -18.55
N VAL A 13 17.62 9.99 -17.89
CA VAL A 13 18.13 9.67 -16.55
C VAL A 13 19.41 8.85 -16.69
N PHE A 14 20.48 9.29 -16.00
CA PHE A 14 21.76 8.59 -15.97
C PHE A 14 22.17 8.30 -14.52
N ASP A 15 22.82 7.17 -14.29
CA ASP A 15 23.49 6.80 -13.05
C ASP A 15 24.93 6.41 -13.39
N ASP A 16 25.91 7.17 -12.86
CA ASP A 16 27.33 7.03 -13.17
C ASP A 16 27.61 6.88 -14.69
N SER A 17 27.03 7.76 -15.50
CA SER A 17 27.10 7.77 -16.97
C SER A 17 26.42 6.62 -17.69
N VAL A 18 25.75 5.71 -16.97
CA VAL A 18 24.93 4.64 -17.55
C VAL A 18 23.48 5.13 -17.72
N TYR A 19 22.96 5.05 -18.94
CA TYR A 19 21.58 5.43 -19.22
C TYR A 19 20.60 4.52 -18.49
N GLN A 20 19.70 5.09 -17.69
CA GLN A 20 18.72 4.37 -16.87
C GLN A 20 17.31 4.42 -17.46
N GLY A 21 17.05 5.36 -18.35
CA GLY A 21 15.73 5.56 -18.94
C GLY A 21 15.42 7.03 -19.21
N LYS A 22 14.18 7.31 -19.53
CA LYS A 22 13.68 8.66 -19.79
C LYS A 22 12.50 9.00 -18.90
N ASN A 23 12.41 10.26 -18.55
CA ASN A 23 11.28 10.83 -17.83
C ASN A 23 10.61 11.91 -18.65
N ASP A 24 9.34 11.72 -18.96
CA ASP A 24 8.47 12.69 -19.61
C ASP A 24 7.52 13.26 -18.57
N ALA A 25 7.50 14.58 -18.41
CA ALA A 25 6.68 15.22 -17.38
C ALA A 25 6.07 16.52 -17.89
N SER A 26 4.87 16.84 -17.41
CA SER A 26 4.11 18.00 -17.80
C SER A 26 3.30 18.57 -16.63
N GLY A 27 2.93 19.85 -16.76
CA GLY A 27 2.08 20.59 -15.84
C GLY A 27 1.82 22.00 -16.35
N ASP A 28 1.08 22.80 -15.58
CA ASP A 28 0.78 24.17 -15.99
C ASP A 28 2.04 25.05 -16.00
N THR A 29 2.92 24.83 -15.03
CA THR A 29 4.17 25.57 -14.90
C THR A 29 5.32 24.65 -14.53
N ILE A 30 6.45 24.81 -15.21
CA ILE A 30 7.72 24.15 -14.86
C ILE A 30 8.75 25.19 -14.49
N ILE A 31 9.38 25.05 -13.30
CA ILE A 31 10.46 25.90 -12.81
C ILE A 31 11.71 25.04 -12.68
N MET A 32 12.76 25.43 -13.37
CA MET A 32 14.08 24.80 -13.31
C MET A 32 15.08 25.72 -12.59
N SER A 33 15.71 25.21 -11.54
CA SER A 33 16.76 25.88 -10.78
C SER A 33 18.10 25.27 -11.10
N PHE A 34 19.06 26.12 -11.51
CA PHE A 34 20.41 25.74 -11.86
C PHE A 34 21.43 26.27 -10.84
N TYR A 35 22.44 25.46 -10.56
CA TYR A 35 23.61 25.87 -9.79
C TYR A 35 24.87 25.42 -10.54
N ASN A 36 25.81 26.36 -10.77
CA ASN A 36 27.00 26.12 -11.58
C ASN A 36 26.72 25.48 -12.96
N SER A 37 25.67 25.95 -13.63
CA SER A 37 25.19 25.45 -14.93
C SER A 37 24.63 24.01 -14.92
N GLU A 38 24.54 23.38 -13.76
CA GLU A 38 23.88 22.07 -13.61
C GLU A 38 22.44 22.25 -13.08
N LEU A 39 21.50 21.48 -13.61
CA LEU A 39 20.13 21.45 -13.13
C LEU A 39 20.10 20.76 -11.75
N GLU A 40 19.73 21.51 -10.71
CA GLU A 40 19.68 21.02 -9.34
C GLU A 40 18.27 20.63 -8.90
N LYS A 41 17.30 21.45 -9.28
CA LYS A 41 15.90 21.26 -8.88
C LYS A 41 14.96 21.57 -10.03
N LEU A 42 13.93 20.74 -10.18
CA LEU A 42 12.83 20.95 -11.12
C LEU A 42 11.51 20.86 -10.35
N ASN A 43 10.69 21.89 -10.45
CA ASN A 43 9.36 21.93 -9.87
C ASN A 43 8.32 21.94 -10.98
N ILE A 44 7.30 21.11 -10.87
CA ILE A 44 6.12 21.09 -11.73
C ILE A 44 4.93 21.45 -10.87
N ILE A 45 4.19 22.45 -11.29
CA ILE A 45 3.12 23.08 -10.51
C ILE A 45 1.81 22.96 -11.27
N ASN A 46 0.76 22.55 -10.55
CA ASN A 46 -0.61 22.33 -10.99
C ASN A 46 -0.76 21.29 -12.10
N GLY A 47 -1.55 20.26 -11.81
CA GLY A 47 -1.79 19.18 -12.75
C GLY A 47 -0.52 18.44 -13.18
N ALA A 48 0.47 18.39 -12.26
CA ALA A 48 1.75 17.77 -12.50
C ALA A 48 1.57 16.27 -12.75
N ARG A 49 2.10 15.78 -13.85
CA ARG A 49 2.02 14.36 -14.24
C ARG A 49 3.21 13.98 -15.10
N GLY A 50 3.52 12.70 -15.13
CA GLY A 50 4.57 12.22 -16.00
C GLY A 50 4.65 10.70 -16.06
N THR A 51 5.63 10.25 -16.83
CA THR A 51 5.93 8.84 -17.01
C THR A 51 7.43 8.64 -17.02
N TYR A 52 7.92 7.84 -16.10
CA TYR A 52 9.27 7.30 -16.15
C TYR A 52 9.27 5.99 -16.93
N SER A 53 10.06 5.93 -17.99
CA SER A 53 10.24 4.73 -18.82
C SER A 53 11.67 4.22 -18.61
N PRO A 54 11.86 3.14 -17.84
CA PRO A 54 13.19 2.58 -17.58
C PRO A 54 13.78 2.01 -18.87
N ASP A 55 15.11 2.02 -18.95
CA ASP A 55 15.81 1.29 -20.00
C ASP A 55 15.85 -0.21 -19.68
N SER A 56 15.43 -1.05 -20.60
CA SER A 56 15.30 -2.50 -20.39
C SER A 56 16.64 -3.24 -20.27
N ILE A 57 17.73 -2.61 -20.69
CA ILE A 57 19.08 -3.22 -20.71
C ILE A 57 19.86 -2.87 -19.46
N SER A 58 19.82 -1.61 -19.06
CA SER A 58 20.66 -1.09 -17.96
C SER A 58 19.98 -1.09 -16.60
N THR A 59 18.65 -1.35 -16.53
CA THR A 59 17.94 -1.40 -15.25
C THR A 59 17.26 -2.74 -15.00
N ASP A 60 17.20 -3.14 -13.73
CA ASP A 60 16.37 -4.30 -13.32
C ASP A 60 14.86 -3.97 -13.29
N MET A 61 14.50 -2.69 -13.43
CA MET A 61 13.13 -2.22 -13.49
C MET A 61 12.63 -2.34 -14.92
N LYS A 62 11.62 -3.16 -15.16
CA LYS A 62 11.12 -3.46 -16.52
C LYS A 62 9.84 -2.73 -16.88
N SER A 63 9.15 -2.18 -15.91
CA SER A 63 7.85 -1.54 -16.11
C SER A 63 7.93 -0.02 -15.96
N SER A 64 7.21 0.70 -16.80
CA SER A 64 7.07 2.15 -16.67
C SER A 64 6.28 2.51 -15.41
N ILE A 65 6.60 3.68 -14.87
CA ILE A 65 5.93 4.27 -13.71
C ILE A 65 5.22 5.53 -14.20
N LYS A 66 3.90 5.56 -14.08
CA LYS A 66 3.10 6.77 -14.26
C LYS A 66 2.89 7.43 -12.92
N TYR A 67 2.88 8.74 -12.90
CA TYR A 67 2.68 9.49 -11.67
C TYR A 67 1.94 10.80 -11.92
N SER A 68 1.23 11.26 -10.90
CA SER A 68 0.57 12.57 -10.89
C SER A 68 0.52 13.11 -9.46
N ALA A 69 0.46 14.44 -9.34
CA ALA A 69 0.26 15.17 -8.10
C ALA A 69 -0.17 16.62 -8.39
N ASP A 70 -0.58 17.35 -7.37
CA ASP A 70 -0.82 18.79 -7.52
C ASP A 70 0.51 19.52 -7.73
N TYR A 71 1.56 19.05 -7.08
CA TYR A 71 2.89 19.64 -7.13
C TYR A 71 3.97 18.53 -7.08
N ILE A 72 4.94 18.57 -8.01
CA ILE A 72 6.07 17.63 -8.03
C ILE A 72 7.38 18.39 -7.96
N THR A 73 8.27 17.96 -7.08
CA THR A 73 9.65 18.43 -6.96
C THR A 73 10.62 17.32 -7.27
N TYR A 74 11.52 17.53 -8.22
CA TYR A 74 12.67 16.66 -8.43
C TYR A 74 13.92 17.30 -7.86
N LEU A 75 14.59 16.61 -6.95
CA LEU A 75 15.86 16.96 -6.34
C LEU A 75 16.96 16.10 -6.99
N LEU A 76 17.50 16.57 -8.10
CA LEU A 76 18.36 15.75 -8.96
C LEU A 76 19.65 15.29 -8.29
N LYS A 77 20.33 16.16 -7.55
CA LYS A 77 21.55 15.79 -6.79
C LYS A 77 21.29 14.76 -5.70
N GLN A 78 20.09 14.80 -5.08
CA GLN A 78 19.70 13.85 -4.03
C GLN A 78 19.08 12.57 -4.60
N LYS A 79 18.85 12.53 -5.92
CA LYS A 79 18.12 11.44 -6.60
C LYS A 79 16.77 11.16 -5.93
N LYS A 80 16.02 12.24 -5.58
CA LYS A 80 14.72 12.18 -4.93
C LYS A 80 13.66 12.91 -5.73
N SER A 81 12.42 12.47 -5.55
CA SER A 81 11.23 13.13 -6.09
C SER A 81 10.14 13.17 -5.04
N ASP A 82 9.58 14.35 -4.81
CA ASP A 82 8.50 14.61 -3.86
C ASP A 82 7.23 14.94 -4.63
N PHE A 83 6.16 14.22 -4.35
CA PHE A 83 4.83 14.37 -4.92
C PHE A 83 3.90 14.86 -3.83
N ASN A 84 3.38 16.07 -3.97
CA ASN A 84 2.58 16.74 -2.96
C ASN A 84 1.16 17.00 -3.48
N GLY A 85 0.17 16.69 -2.67
CA GLY A 85 -1.25 16.86 -2.95
C GLY A 85 -1.75 15.87 -4.00
N ASN A 86 -2.77 15.07 -3.66
CA ASN A 86 -3.38 14.08 -4.55
C ASN A 86 -2.38 13.22 -5.33
N ALA A 87 -1.28 12.87 -4.65
CA ALA A 87 -0.19 12.11 -5.26
C ALA A 87 -0.67 10.70 -5.62
N ASN A 88 -0.39 10.28 -6.86
CA ASN A 88 -0.70 8.94 -7.37
C ASN A 88 0.49 8.38 -8.15
N ILE A 89 0.84 7.14 -7.88
CA ILE A 89 1.89 6.39 -8.57
C ILE A 89 1.30 5.08 -9.08
N GLU A 90 1.46 4.84 -10.37
CA GLU A 90 0.97 3.63 -11.01
C GLU A 90 2.13 2.85 -11.63
N GLN A 91 2.22 1.57 -11.30
CA GLN A 91 3.17 0.63 -11.88
C GLN A 91 2.48 -0.70 -12.17
N GLU A 92 2.43 -1.12 -13.44
CA GLU A 92 1.73 -2.34 -13.88
C GLU A 92 0.26 -2.38 -13.42
N ASN A 93 -0.07 -3.28 -12.50
CA ASN A 93 -1.42 -3.49 -11.97
C ASN A 93 -1.61 -2.87 -10.59
N THR A 94 -0.63 -2.12 -10.09
CA THR A 94 -0.64 -1.53 -8.75
C THR A 94 -0.70 -0.02 -8.86
N SER A 95 -1.60 0.61 -8.12
CA SER A 95 -1.61 2.06 -7.90
C SER A 95 -1.50 2.37 -6.41
N LEU A 96 -0.75 3.41 -6.09
CA LEU A 96 -0.61 3.95 -4.74
C LEU A 96 -0.98 5.43 -4.78
N SER A 97 -1.99 5.81 -4.01
CA SER A 97 -2.41 7.20 -3.83
C SER A 97 -2.20 7.65 -2.40
N SER A 98 -1.84 8.92 -2.20
CA SER A 98 -1.61 9.51 -0.88
C SER A 98 -1.61 11.04 -0.94
N GLY A 99 -1.66 11.70 0.20
CA GLY A 99 -1.45 13.15 0.30
C GLY A 99 -0.03 13.57 -0.05
N PHE A 100 0.95 12.77 0.34
CA PHE A 100 2.37 12.96 0.04
C PHE A 100 3.05 11.65 -0.30
N ILE A 101 3.90 11.66 -1.34
CA ILE A 101 4.76 10.53 -1.71
C ILE A 101 6.17 11.04 -1.97
N GLU A 102 7.16 10.45 -1.31
CA GLU A 102 8.58 10.63 -1.61
C GLU A 102 9.10 9.38 -2.34
N ILE A 103 9.82 9.55 -3.43
CA ILE A 103 10.59 8.48 -4.08
C ILE A 103 12.07 8.79 -3.95
N ASN A 104 12.82 7.85 -3.40
CA ASN A 104 14.28 7.85 -3.43
C ASN A 104 14.76 6.88 -4.52
N TRP A 105 15.24 7.41 -5.62
CA TRP A 105 15.66 6.66 -6.80
C TRP A 105 16.96 5.89 -6.62
N GLN A 106 17.78 6.29 -5.63
CA GLN A 106 19.06 5.60 -5.35
C GLN A 106 18.84 4.19 -4.80
N ASN A 107 17.81 4.01 -3.96
CA ASN A 107 17.47 2.72 -3.35
C ASN A 107 16.12 2.17 -3.81
N ASN A 108 15.44 2.86 -4.75
CA ASN A 108 14.12 2.53 -5.28
C ASN A 108 13.02 2.46 -4.19
N MET A 109 13.18 3.24 -3.12
CA MET A 109 12.22 3.28 -2.00
C MET A 109 11.22 4.40 -2.22
N LEU A 110 9.97 4.05 -2.07
CA LEU A 110 8.83 4.95 -2.04
C LEU A 110 8.30 4.99 -0.62
N ASN A 111 8.06 6.20 -0.11
CA ASN A 111 7.39 6.46 1.16
C ASN A 111 6.15 7.30 0.92
N ALA A 112 4.99 6.81 1.33
CA ALA A 112 3.70 7.49 1.22
C ALA A 112 3.13 7.74 2.61
N GLN A 113 2.65 8.95 2.83
CA GLN A 113 2.07 9.40 4.10
C GLN A 113 1.00 10.47 3.83
N PRO A 114 0.08 10.72 4.78
CA PRO A 114 -0.88 11.80 4.62
C PRO A 114 -0.15 13.15 4.53
N PHE A 115 -0.72 14.07 3.76
CA PHE A 115 -0.18 15.42 3.66
C PHE A 115 -0.33 16.14 5.01
N SER A 116 0.76 16.71 5.51
CA SER A 116 0.82 17.35 6.82
C SER A 116 0.95 18.89 6.71
N GLU A 117 0.09 19.54 5.94
CA GLU A 117 -0.04 21.00 6.09
C GLU A 117 -1.08 21.32 7.17
N THR A 118 -0.60 21.93 8.25
CA THR A 118 -1.36 22.33 9.45
C THR A 118 -2.44 23.39 9.19
N LEU A 119 -2.66 23.81 7.96
CA LEU A 119 -3.53 24.93 7.58
C LEU A 119 -4.66 24.56 6.60
N SER A 120 -4.77 23.33 6.14
CA SER A 120 -5.88 22.96 5.26
C SER A 120 -7.01 22.28 6.06
N PHE A 121 -8.24 22.80 5.90
CA PHE A 121 -9.47 22.18 6.42
C PHE A 121 -9.86 20.90 5.65
N GLN A 122 -8.94 20.32 4.85
CA GLN A 122 -9.15 19.08 4.13
C GLN A 122 -8.80 17.89 5.02
N GLU A 123 -9.61 16.85 4.94
CA GLU A 123 -9.30 15.60 5.62
C GLU A 123 -7.96 15.02 5.12
N PRO A 124 -7.16 14.42 6.03
CA PRO A 124 -5.87 13.87 5.66
C PRO A 124 -6.05 12.75 4.63
N ASN A 125 -5.38 12.89 3.48
CA ASN A 125 -5.42 11.92 2.39
C ASN A 125 -4.45 10.78 2.69
N PHE A 126 -4.93 9.77 3.42
CA PHE A 126 -4.12 8.61 3.84
C PHE A 126 -3.68 7.77 2.64
N PRO A 127 -2.52 7.09 2.75
CA PRO A 127 -2.07 6.17 1.73
C PRO A 127 -3.06 5.03 1.46
N VAL A 128 -3.34 4.81 0.17
CA VAL A 128 -4.17 3.71 -0.32
C VAL A 128 -3.42 3.00 -1.44
N ILE A 129 -3.15 1.71 -1.27
CA ILE A 129 -2.64 0.85 -2.34
C ILE A 129 -3.78 0.01 -2.91
N LEU A 130 -3.90 0.01 -4.21
CA LEU A 130 -4.87 -0.78 -4.97
C LEU A 130 -4.12 -1.65 -5.97
N GLU A 131 -4.32 -2.94 -5.90
CA GLU A 131 -3.82 -3.92 -6.86
C GLU A 131 -5.00 -4.49 -7.64
N LYS A 132 -4.89 -4.56 -8.96
CA LYS A 132 -5.99 -5.03 -9.82
C LYS A 132 -6.48 -6.42 -9.39
N GLY A 133 -7.78 -6.51 -9.10
CA GLY A 133 -8.43 -7.75 -8.65
C GLY A 133 -8.28 -8.06 -7.16
N LYS A 134 -7.76 -7.12 -6.37
CA LYS A 134 -7.72 -7.19 -4.90
C LYS A 134 -8.44 -6.00 -4.29
N ASP A 135 -8.88 -6.17 -3.04
CA ASP A 135 -9.45 -5.05 -2.28
C ASP A 135 -8.36 -4.02 -1.92
N PRO A 136 -8.74 -2.73 -1.79
CA PRO A 136 -7.81 -1.70 -1.42
C PRO A 136 -7.25 -1.92 -0.02
N MET A 137 -5.98 -1.56 0.16
CA MET A 137 -5.32 -1.57 1.45
C MET A 137 -4.94 -0.15 1.84
N THR A 138 -5.37 0.29 3.01
CA THR A 138 -5.13 1.64 3.55
C THR A 138 -4.19 1.58 4.75
N GLY A 139 -3.55 2.69 5.08
CA GLY A 139 -2.70 2.77 6.28
C GLY A 139 -2.23 4.19 6.57
N ASP A 140 -1.61 4.41 7.74
CA ASP A 140 -1.08 5.72 8.11
C ASP A 140 0.20 6.08 7.34
N GLU A 141 1.02 5.07 7.04
CA GLU A 141 2.28 5.21 6.31
C GLU A 141 2.52 3.94 5.49
N MET A 142 2.98 4.10 4.26
CA MET A 142 3.35 3.00 3.39
C MET A 142 4.76 3.18 2.86
N ILE A 143 5.58 2.16 3.03
CA ILE A 143 6.92 2.09 2.44
C ILE A 143 6.91 0.96 1.43
N TYR A 144 7.33 1.25 0.20
CA TYR A 144 7.31 0.29 -0.90
C TYR A 144 8.61 0.38 -1.71
N ASN A 145 9.15 -0.76 -2.09
CA ASN A 145 10.30 -0.83 -2.96
C ASN A 145 9.88 -1.15 -4.39
N LEU A 146 10.08 -0.20 -5.29
CA LEU A 146 9.66 -0.26 -6.70
C LEU A 146 10.34 -1.40 -7.48
N LYS A 147 11.56 -1.80 -7.07
CA LYS A 147 12.33 -2.87 -7.72
C LYS A 147 11.91 -4.25 -7.19
N THR A 148 11.86 -4.43 -5.87
CA THR A 148 11.60 -5.74 -5.25
C THR A 148 10.12 -6.01 -5.04
N LYS A 149 9.26 -5.00 -5.24
CA LYS A 149 7.80 -5.04 -5.02
C LYS A 149 7.41 -5.43 -3.58
N LYS A 150 8.33 -5.26 -2.63
CA LYS A 150 8.09 -5.49 -1.22
C LYS A 150 7.66 -4.21 -0.53
N GLY A 151 6.69 -4.33 0.36
CA GLY A 151 6.14 -3.18 1.07
C GLY A 151 5.86 -3.43 2.54
N LYS A 152 5.73 -2.33 3.26
CA LYS A 152 5.36 -2.27 4.66
C LYS A 152 4.31 -1.18 4.85
N ILE A 153 3.25 -1.50 5.57
CA ILE A 153 2.16 -0.59 5.88
C ILE A 153 2.03 -0.49 7.40
N LYS A 154 1.96 0.72 7.90
CA LYS A 154 1.74 1.01 9.31
C LYS A 154 0.27 1.28 9.54
N LYS A 155 -0.31 0.67 10.58
CA LYS A 155 -1.75 0.69 10.90
C LYS A 155 -2.62 0.37 9.68
N GLY A 156 -2.26 -0.73 9.03
CA GLY A 156 -2.93 -1.15 7.81
C GLY A 156 -4.34 -1.69 8.04
N LYS A 157 -5.22 -1.42 7.06
CA LYS A 157 -6.58 -1.96 6.99
C LYS A 157 -6.83 -2.47 5.58
N THR A 158 -7.45 -3.64 5.45
CA THR A 158 -7.89 -4.19 4.17
C THR A 158 -9.11 -5.08 4.38
N LYS A 159 -9.90 -5.24 3.32
CA LYS A 159 -10.93 -6.26 3.24
C LYS A 159 -10.38 -7.40 2.38
N ALA A 160 -10.61 -8.63 2.78
CA ALA A 160 -10.29 -9.81 1.96
C ALA A 160 -11.35 -10.88 2.22
N ASP A 161 -11.83 -11.50 1.15
CA ASP A 161 -13.01 -12.37 1.19
C ASP A 161 -14.20 -11.63 1.86
N ASP A 162 -14.79 -12.22 2.89
CA ASP A 162 -15.92 -11.64 3.63
C ASP A 162 -15.46 -10.94 4.94
N GLY A 163 -14.16 -10.68 5.13
CA GLY A 163 -13.64 -10.19 6.40
C GLY A 163 -12.76 -8.94 6.30
N HIS A 164 -12.77 -8.17 7.39
CA HIS A 164 -11.94 -7.01 7.59
C HIS A 164 -10.69 -7.38 8.40
N TYR A 165 -9.54 -7.06 7.87
CA TYR A 165 -8.25 -7.25 8.53
C TYR A 165 -7.66 -5.90 8.89
N THR A 166 -7.19 -5.77 10.14
CA THR A 166 -6.38 -4.63 10.55
C THR A 166 -5.07 -5.13 11.16
N GLY A 167 -4.06 -4.28 11.21
CA GLY A 167 -2.81 -4.62 11.88
C GLY A 167 -1.96 -3.39 12.13
N THR A 168 -1.18 -3.41 13.21
CA THR A 168 -0.24 -2.31 13.51
C THR A 168 0.87 -2.23 12.45
N GLN A 169 1.22 -3.36 11.85
CA GLN A 169 2.18 -3.45 10.78
C GLN A 169 1.83 -4.60 9.85
N ILE A 170 1.69 -4.29 8.57
CA ILE A 170 1.49 -5.26 7.49
C ILE A 170 2.74 -5.25 6.62
N ARG A 171 3.31 -6.41 6.34
CA ARG A 171 4.50 -6.58 5.48
C ARG A 171 4.23 -7.59 4.38
N ASN A 172 4.42 -7.17 3.16
CA ASN A 172 4.45 -8.06 2.00
C ASN A 172 5.87 -8.63 1.86
N GLN A 173 6.01 -9.95 2.01
CA GLN A 173 7.28 -10.67 1.85
C GLN A 173 7.48 -11.13 0.40
N SER A 174 6.39 -11.46 -0.28
CA SER A 174 6.34 -11.86 -1.67
C SER A 174 4.91 -11.67 -2.20
N ASP A 175 4.68 -11.85 -3.48
CA ASP A 175 3.35 -11.72 -4.11
C ASP A 175 2.27 -12.57 -3.45
N LYS A 176 2.66 -13.62 -2.73
CA LYS A 176 1.73 -14.58 -2.10
C LYS A 176 1.77 -14.56 -0.57
N VAL A 177 2.75 -13.93 0.07
CA VAL A 177 2.94 -14.04 1.52
C VAL A 177 2.93 -12.68 2.19
N VAL A 178 1.97 -12.50 3.10
CA VAL A 178 1.80 -11.29 3.91
C VAL A 178 1.93 -11.64 5.38
N PHE A 179 2.69 -10.84 6.12
CA PHE A 179 2.78 -10.89 7.59
C PHE A 179 2.07 -9.70 8.19
N ILE A 180 1.28 -9.95 9.25
CA ILE A 180 0.57 -8.92 9.99
C ILE A 180 0.93 -9.03 11.47
N GLU A 181 1.27 -7.91 12.09
CA GLU A 181 1.54 -7.81 13.51
C GLU A 181 0.38 -7.13 14.24
N ASN A 182 0.01 -7.62 15.42
CA ASN A 182 -1.11 -7.16 16.22
C ASN A 182 -2.36 -6.98 15.37
N SER A 183 -2.78 -8.07 14.75
CA SER A 183 -3.88 -8.11 13.81
C SER A 183 -5.22 -8.30 14.49
N THR A 184 -6.26 -7.69 13.93
CA THR A 184 -7.65 -8.07 14.19
C THR A 184 -8.30 -8.54 12.91
N TYR A 185 -9.22 -9.49 13.04
CA TYR A 185 -10.06 -9.98 11.96
C TYR A 185 -11.51 -10.02 12.43
N THR A 186 -12.41 -9.53 11.61
CA THR A 186 -13.86 -9.60 11.84
C THR A 186 -14.62 -9.67 10.53
N THR A 187 -15.77 -10.34 10.54
CA THR A 187 -16.74 -10.30 9.44
C THR A 187 -17.89 -9.30 9.73
N CYS A 188 -17.78 -8.50 10.77
CA CYS A 188 -18.75 -7.49 11.14
C CYS A 188 -18.45 -6.19 10.42
N ASP A 189 -19.44 -5.63 9.69
CA ASP A 189 -19.28 -4.38 8.93
C ASP A 189 -19.48 -3.11 9.78
N LEU A 190 -19.70 -3.24 11.10
CA LEU A 190 -19.86 -2.08 11.99
C LEU A 190 -18.51 -1.49 12.39
N ASP A 191 -18.45 -0.19 12.58
CA ASP A 191 -17.27 0.52 13.07
C ASP A 191 -16.75 -0.04 14.39
N THR A 192 -17.68 -0.43 15.30
CA THR A 192 -17.38 -1.20 16.50
C THR A 192 -17.89 -2.61 16.30
N ALA A 193 -17.01 -3.52 15.98
CA ALA A 193 -17.35 -4.90 15.70
C ALA A 193 -17.94 -5.58 16.95
N HIS A 194 -19.04 -6.31 16.80
CA HIS A 194 -19.64 -7.12 17.86
C HIS A 194 -18.72 -8.24 18.32
N PHE A 195 -17.92 -8.78 17.41
CA PHE A 195 -16.89 -9.76 17.68
C PHE A 195 -15.68 -9.54 16.78
N HIS A 196 -14.52 -9.93 17.26
CA HIS A 196 -13.31 -9.97 16.46
C HIS A 196 -12.34 -11.03 16.98
N PHE A 197 -11.47 -11.48 16.08
CA PHE A 197 -10.31 -12.29 16.45
C PHE A 197 -9.09 -11.40 16.51
N GLU A 198 -8.37 -11.49 17.61
CA GLU A 198 -7.09 -10.80 17.78
C GLU A 198 -5.94 -11.79 17.66
N SER A 199 -4.84 -11.37 17.02
CA SER A 199 -3.61 -12.16 16.95
C SER A 199 -2.37 -11.27 16.98
N LYS A 200 -1.37 -11.65 17.76
CA LYS A 200 -0.08 -10.94 17.81
C LYS A 200 0.71 -11.10 16.51
N LYS A 201 0.62 -12.26 15.87
CA LYS A 201 1.33 -12.56 14.61
C LYS A 201 0.45 -13.38 13.69
N MET A 202 0.23 -12.87 12.51
CA MET A 202 -0.53 -13.54 11.46
C MET A 202 0.33 -13.65 10.19
N LYS A 203 0.27 -14.78 9.52
CA LYS A 203 0.85 -15.02 8.20
C LYS A 203 -0.27 -15.45 7.27
N ILE A 204 -0.46 -14.72 6.21
CA ILE A 204 -1.41 -15.04 5.14
C ILE A 204 -0.62 -15.57 3.96
N VAL A 205 -0.94 -16.77 3.50
CA VAL A 205 -0.48 -17.33 2.23
C VAL A 205 -1.68 -17.28 1.29
N GLN A 206 -1.65 -16.38 0.32
CA GLN A 206 -2.77 -16.12 -0.59
C GLN A 206 -3.20 -17.40 -1.31
N ASN A 207 -4.51 -17.63 -1.33
CA ASN A 207 -5.16 -18.82 -1.95
C ASN A 207 -4.74 -20.15 -1.33
N ASP A 208 -4.15 -20.17 -0.13
CA ASP A 208 -3.71 -21.39 0.52
C ASP A 208 -4.18 -21.45 1.98
N LEU A 209 -3.55 -20.70 2.89
CA LEU A 209 -3.89 -20.74 4.31
C LEU A 209 -3.54 -19.46 5.06
N VAL A 210 -4.19 -19.28 6.22
CA VAL A 210 -3.88 -18.26 7.22
C VAL A 210 -3.38 -18.93 8.49
N ILE A 211 -2.23 -18.54 8.98
CA ILE A 211 -1.66 -18.99 10.27
C ILE A 211 -1.65 -17.79 11.21
N ALA A 212 -2.21 -17.97 12.42
CA ALA A 212 -2.24 -16.92 13.43
C ALA A 212 -1.88 -17.46 14.82
N LYS A 213 -1.15 -16.67 15.62
CA LYS A 213 -0.71 -17.06 16.95
C LYS A 213 -0.47 -15.86 17.90
N PRO A 214 -1.02 -15.91 19.13
CA PRO A 214 -2.19 -16.70 19.50
C PRO A 214 -3.43 -16.19 18.76
N ILE A 215 -4.55 -16.85 18.86
CA ILE A 215 -5.84 -16.33 18.44
C ILE A 215 -6.70 -16.17 19.68
N ILE A 216 -7.26 -14.97 19.85
CA ILE A 216 -8.15 -14.64 20.95
C ILE A 216 -9.47 -14.15 20.33
N LEU A 217 -10.55 -14.84 20.62
CA LEU A 217 -11.90 -14.39 20.26
C LEU A 217 -12.40 -13.41 21.31
N HIS A 218 -12.81 -12.24 20.85
CA HIS A 218 -13.46 -11.22 21.65
C HIS A 218 -14.93 -11.08 21.23
N LEU A 219 -15.83 -10.92 22.22
CA LEU A 219 -17.16 -10.37 22.04
C LEU A 219 -17.17 -8.95 22.60
N GLY A 220 -17.32 -7.97 21.72
CA GLY A 220 -17.01 -6.59 22.06
C GLY A 220 -15.57 -6.47 22.53
N GLN A 221 -15.37 -6.09 23.79
CA GLN A 221 -14.04 -5.96 24.39
C GLN A 221 -13.66 -7.14 25.32
N ILE A 222 -14.53 -8.15 25.46
CA ILE A 222 -14.33 -9.25 26.42
C ILE A 222 -13.70 -10.44 25.70
N PRO A 223 -12.48 -10.89 26.11
CA PRO A 223 -11.89 -12.09 25.57
C PRO A 223 -12.64 -13.33 26.08
N ILE A 224 -13.09 -14.18 25.18
CA ILE A 224 -13.91 -15.36 25.53
C ILE A 224 -13.11 -16.66 25.38
N LEU A 225 -12.35 -16.77 24.30
CA LEU A 225 -11.64 -17.98 23.95
C LEU A 225 -10.24 -17.65 23.41
N GLY A 226 -9.25 -18.37 23.90
CA GLY A 226 -7.86 -18.26 23.41
C GLY A 226 -7.37 -19.59 22.86
N ILE A 227 -6.78 -19.55 21.66
CA ILE A 227 -6.13 -20.71 21.01
C ILE A 227 -4.67 -20.33 20.76
N PRO A 228 -3.69 -21.15 21.18
CA PRO A 228 -2.27 -20.80 21.05
C PRO A 228 -1.80 -20.71 19.60
N LEU A 229 -2.41 -21.48 18.69
CA LEU A 229 -2.11 -21.52 17.25
C LEU A 229 -3.37 -21.88 16.47
N GLY A 230 -3.70 -21.08 15.47
CA GLY A 230 -4.77 -21.40 14.51
C GLY A 230 -4.21 -21.50 13.08
N ILE A 231 -4.71 -22.47 12.35
CA ILE A 231 -4.45 -22.66 10.94
C ILE A 231 -5.80 -22.71 10.25
N PHE A 232 -6.03 -21.79 9.31
CA PHE A 232 -7.29 -21.65 8.57
C PHE A 232 -7.01 -21.83 7.08
N PRO A 233 -7.42 -22.98 6.51
CA PRO A 233 -7.32 -23.21 5.08
C PRO A 233 -8.23 -22.25 4.29
N HIS A 234 -7.72 -21.73 3.19
CA HIS A 234 -8.51 -20.93 2.26
C HIS A 234 -9.46 -21.82 1.44
N LYS A 235 -10.70 -21.35 1.21
CA LYS A 235 -11.65 -22.05 0.34
C LYS A 235 -11.10 -22.08 -1.10
N GLY A 236 -10.89 -23.28 -1.65
CA GLY A 236 -10.35 -23.48 -3.01
C GLY A 236 -8.83 -23.61 -3.10
N GLY A 237 -8.11 -23.50 -1.97
CA GLY A 237 -6.68 -23.81 -1.87
C GLY A 237 -6.39 -25.32 -1.82
N GLN A 238 -5.14 -25.65 -1.49
CA GLN A 238 -4.76 -27.04 -1.19
C GLN A 238 -5.48 -27.55 0.06
N ARG A 239 -5.69 -28.86 0.15
CA ARG A 239 -6.31 -29.44 1.34
C ARG A 239 -5.32 -29.42 2.51
N HIS A 240 -5.69 -28.70 3.55
CA HIS A 240 -4.94 -28.62 4.81
C HIS A 240 -5.88 -28.88 5.98
N SER A 241 -5.41 -29.63 6.96
CA SER A 241 -6.10 -29.71 8.25
C SER A 241 -6.05 -28.35 8.95
N GLY A 242 -7.17 -27.89 9.48
CA GLY A 242 -7.19 -26.60 10.18
C GLY A 242 -8.57 -26.22 10.69
N TRP A 243 -8.62 -25.10 11.36
CA TRP A 243 -9.86 -24.55 11.90
C TRP A 243 -10.73 -23.94 10.79
N ILE A 244 -12.03 -24.17 10.88
CA ILE A 244 -13.00 -23.50 10.03
C ILE A 244 -13.27 -22.13 10.69
N MET A 245 -13.13 -21.06 9.91
CA MET A 245 -13.40 -19.70 10.38
C MET A 245 -14.88 -19.57 10.71
N PRO A 246 -15.25 -19.24 11.95
CA PRO A 246 -16.65 -19.03 12.29
C PRO A 246 -17.15 -17.75 11.65
N SER A 247 -18.43 -17.74 11.29
CA SER A 247 -19.17 -16.57 10.88
C SER A 247 -20.22 -16.18 11.89
N TYR A 248 -20.41 -14.88 12.07
CA TYR A 248 -21.46 -14.33 12.91
C TYR A 248 -22.69 -14.05 12.06
N GLY A 249 -23.86 -14.36 12.58
CA GLY A 249 -25.13 -14.01 11.98
C GLY A 249 -26.06 -13.40 13.01
N ASP A 250 -26.91 -12.51 12.56
CA ASP A 250 -28.04 -11.96 13.32
C ASP A 250 -29.34 -12.25 12.55
N ASN A 251 -30.28 -12.91 13.19
CA ASN A 251 -31.55 -13.26 12.61
C ASN A 251 -32.69 -12.90 13.58
N LYS A 252 -33.73 -12.23 13.11
CA LYS A 252 -34.90 -11.82 13.92
C LYS A 252 -35.52 -12.96 14.73
N ASN A 253 -35.43 -14.21 14.24
CA ASN A 253 -36.04 -15.38 14.89
C ASN A 253 -35.11 -16.13 15.81
N ARG A 254 -33.79 -16.03 15.61
CA ARG A 254 -32.73 -16.75 16.37
C ARG A 254 -31.87 -15.82 17.22
N GLY A 255 -31.98 -14.51 17.03
CA GLY A 255 -31.06 -13.56 17.62
C GLY A 255 -29.67 -13.66 17.04
N GLN A 256 -28.69 -13.26 17.82
CA GLN A 256 -27.27 -13.30 17.46
C GLN A 256 -26.72 -14.72 17.61
N TYR A 257 -26.02 -15.20 16.60
CA TYR A 257 -25.44 -16.55 16.63
C TYR A 257 -24.09 -16.59 15.92
N ILE A 258 -23.23 -17.53 16.34
CA ILE A 258 -21.98 -17.87 15.69
C ILE A 258 -22.18 -19.25 15.07
N GLN A 259 -21.82 -19.38 13.78
CA GLN A 259 -21.88 -20.64 13.05
C GLN A 259 -20.57 -20.97 12.37
N GLY A 260 -20.35 -22.25 12.02
CA GLY A 260 -19.16 -22.70 11.30
C GLY A 260 -17.93 -22.89 12.17
N LEU A 261 -18.04 -22.84 13.50
CA LEU A 261 -16.90 -23.20 14.36
C LEU A 261 -16.64 -24.71 14.28
N GLY A 262 -15.48 -25.09 13.80
CA GLY A 262 -15.11 -26.49 13.65
C GLY A 262 -13.64 -26.67 13.28
N PHE A 263 -13.20 -27.91 13.25
CA PHE A 263 -11.88 -28.31 12.77
C PHE A 263 -12.02 -29.29 11.62
N TYR A 264 -11.40 -28.99 10.50
CA TYR A 264 -11.33 -29.88 9.35
C TYR A 264 -10.05 -30.70 9.43
N TRP A 265 -10.18 -31.99 9.23
CA TRP A 265 -9.07 -32.93 9.11
C TRP A 265 -8.92 -33.33 7.65
N ALA A 266 -7.74 -33.04 7.03
CA ALA A 266 -7.44 -33.38 5.64
C ALA A 266 -6.97 -34.83 5.50
#